data_abf9209f522ba03e851db5509cdb23ad
#
_entry.id   abf9209f522ba03e851db5509cdb23ad
#
_cell.length_a   1.000
_cell.length_b   1.000
_cell.length_c   1.000
_cell.angle_alpha   90.00
_cell.angle_beta   90.00
_cell.angle_gamma   90.00
#
_symmetry.space_group_name_H-M   'P 1'
#
loop_
_entity.id
_entity.type
_entity.pdbx_description
1 polymer ?
#
loop_
_entity_poly.entity_id
_entity_poly.type
_entity_poly.pdbx_seq_one_letter_code
_entity_poly.pdbx_strand_id
1 'polypeptide(L)'
;MRSALNKTQYFMNWISDIYPEIAEQITPASEYIAMKQEMLFNTQFGLITITPDNLIHGHAPTIRSAVNRKEYFKNQLLYLYQDFDYDFEITSTDRHNGRVALICPIHGRQSVDSDGIFLGAGCPECNKHIDKSNVLYIVNLKSETENFYKVGISYFKGNSVRRYHDYELLGYTVTELFVKEFDDFVECRDTGTKLKRLIKPFLYIPKVWANNSSTECFKESLVELLINTVNQDIVSTSMET
;
A
#
# COMPACT_ATOMS: atom_id res chain seq x y z
N MET A 1 -0.24 17.54 41.51
CA MET A 1 -0.94 16.53 40.72
C MET A 1 -1.77 17.25 39.66
N ARG A 2 -1.29 17.35 38.45
CA ARG A 2 -2.14 17.83 37.35
C ARG A 2 -3.11 16.68 37.05
N SER A 3 -4.40 16.93 37.32
CA SER A 3 -5.45 16.00 36.95
C SER A 3 -5.31 15.77 35.46
N ALA A 4 -5.06 14.54 35.04
CA ALA A 4 -5.05 14.15 33.63
C ALA A 4 -6.49 14.26 33.12
N LEU A 5 -6.94 15.48 32.84
CA LEU A 5 -8.31 15.80 32.42
C LEU A 5 -8.73 15.07 31.15
N ASN A 6 -7.82 14.49 30.41
CA ASN A 6 -8.12 13.53 29.34
C ASN A 6 -6.85 12.76 28.95
N LYS A 7 -6.62 11.61 29.55
CA LYS A 7 -5.48 10.73 29.20
C LYS A 7 -5.52 10.32 27.72
N THR A 8 -6.71 10.12 27.20
CA THR A 8 -6.94 9.76 25.81
C THR A 8 -6.48 10.88 24.88
N GLN A 9 -6.84 12.13 25.19
CA GLN A 9 -6.40 13.29 24.38
C GLN A 9 -4.88 13.48 24.44
N TYR A 10 -4.30 13.32 25.63
CA TYR A 10 -2.84 13.40 25.77
C TYR A 10 -2.13 12.33 24.95
N PHE A 11 -2.65 11.09 24.98
CA PHE A 11 -2.12 9.99 24.18
C PHE A 11 -2.26 10.27 22.67
N MET A 12 -3.42 10.77 22.22
CA MET A 12 -3.62 11.12 20.81
C MET A 12 -2.71 12.25 20.32
N ASN A 13 -2.50 13.27 21.14
CA ASN A 13 -1.54 14.32 20.82
C ASN A 13 -0.11 13.74 20.66
N TRP A 14 0.28 12.83 21.56
CA TRP A 14 1.57 12.16 21.46
C TRP A 14 1.72 11.33 20.19
N ILE A 15 0.69 10.56 19.79
CA ILE A 15 0.69 9.84 18.51
C ILE A 15 0.76 10.83 17.33
N SER A 16 0.02 11.92 17.38
CA SER A 16 0.07 12.96 16.35
C SER A 16 1.45 13.61 16.21
N ASP A 17 2.18 13.75 17.31
CA ASP A 17 3.54 14.29 17.28
C ASP A 17 4.58 13.33 16.67
N ILE A 18 4.37 11.99 16.81
CA ILE A 18 5.32 10.98 16.35
C ILE A 18 4.93 10.43 14.97
N TYR A 19 3.64 10.18 14.77
CA TYR A 19 3.05 9.55 13.57
C TYR A 19 1.76 10.27 13.15
N PRO A 20 1.87 11.51 12.64
CA PRO A 20 0.69 12.30 12.24
C PRO A 20 -0.19 11.55 11.24
N GLU A 21 0.42 10.81 10.30
CA GLU A 21 -0.26 10.01 9.29
C GLU A 21 -1.10 8.86 9.88
N ILE A 22 -0.73 8.30 11.03
CA ILE A 22 -1.54 7.32 11.76
C ILE A 22 -2.65 8.04 12.54
N ALA A 23 -2.30 9.14 13.20
CA ALA A 23 -3.25 9.90 14.02
C ALA A 23 -4.44 10.42 13.20
N GLU A 24 -4.22 10.82 11.95
CA GLU A 24 -5.27 11.28 11.05
C GLU A 24 -6.25 10.16 10.64
N GLN A 25 -5.80 8.91 10.65
CA GLN A 25 -6.62 7.76 10.25
C GLN A 25 -7.47 7.18 11.37
N ILE A 26 -7.23 7.57 12.62
CA ILE A 26 -7.87 6.96 13.79
C ILE A 26 -8.52 8.00 14.68
N THR A 27 -9.69 7.65 15.20
CA THR A 27 -10.36 8.45 16.24
C THR A 27 -10.68 7.53 17.42
N PRO A 28 -10.30 7.88 18.67
CA PRO A 28 -10.60 7.05 19.82
C PRO A 28 -12.09 6.77 19.96
N ALA A 29 -12.44 5.51 20.12
CA ALA A 29 -13.80 5.02 20.41
C ALA A 29 -13.89 4.46 21.84
N SER A 30 -12.76 4.40 22.57
CA SER A 30 -12.72 4.06 24.00
C SER A 30 -11.70 4.95 24.73
N GLU A 31 -11.78 4.96 26.06
CA GLU A 31 -10.82 5.71 26.88
C GLU A 31 -9.47 4.98 26.95
N TYR A 32 -8.40 5.79 27.05
CA TYR A 32 -7.06 5.27 27.34
C TYR A 32 -6.98 4.80 28.80
N ILE A 33 -6.56 3.56 29.00
CA ILE A 33 -6.38 2.96 30.34
C ILE A 33 -4.91 2.73 30.62
N ALA A 34 -4.21 1.98 29.75
CA ALA A 34 -2.80 1.67 29.93
C ALA A 34 -2.15 1.29 28.56
N MET A 35 -0.82 1.39 28.50
CA MET A 35 -0.03 1.16 27.27
C MET A 35 -0.27 -0.20 26.63
N LYS A 36 -0.40 -1.25 27.41
CA LYS A 36 -0.58 -2.63 26.94
C LYS A 36 -2.03 -3.11 26.91
N GLN A 37 -2.97 -2.25 27.27
CA GLN A 37 -4.39 -2.54 27.19
C GLN A 37 -4.94 -2.09 25.85
N GLU A 38 -5.74 -2.94 25.22
CA GLU A 38 -6.37 -2.64 23.96
C GLU A 38 -7.32 -1.45 24.08
N MET A 39 -7.26 -0.57 23.08
CA MET A 39 -8.19 0.54 22.87
C MET A 39 -8.95 0.31 21.57
N LEU A 40 -10.17 0.82 21.54
CA LEU A 40 -10.99 0.88 20.33
C LEU A 40 -10.78 2.21 19.62
N PHE A 41 -10.64 2.14 18.30
CA PHE A 41 -10.57 3.31 17.44
C PHE A 41 -11.50 3.15 16.23
N ASN A 42 -12.16 4.24 15.85
CA ASN A 42 -12.80 4.34 14.57
C ASN A 42 -11.76 4.66 13.50
N THR A 43 -11.86 4.01 12.34
CA THR A 43 -11.15 4.34 11.11
C THR A 43 -12.18 4.56 10.00
N GLN A 44 -11.75 5.06 8.84
CA GLN A 44 -12.63 5.18 7.68
C GLN A 44 -13.18 3.82 7.20
N PHE A 45 -12.57 2.69 7.59
CA PHE A 45 -12.99 1.34 7.17
C PHE A 45 -13.77 0.59 8.26
N GLY A 46 -13.86 1.13 9.47
CA GLY A 46 -14.57 0.53 10.59
C GLY A 46 -13.80 0.54 11.89
N LEU A 47 -14.34 -0.15 12.88
CA LEU A 47 -13.80 -0.19 14.23
C LEU A 47 -12.62 -1.18 14.32
N ILE A 48 -11.54 -0.73 14.96
CA ILE A 48 -10.36 -1.55 15.21
C ILE A 48 -10.05 -1.62 16.71
N THR A 49 -9.28 -2.64 17.08
CA THR A 49 -8.68 -2.80 18.42
C THR A 49 -7.17 -2.84 18.28
N ILE A 50 -6.46 -1.96 18.98
CA ILE A 50 -5.00 -1.91 18.98
C ILE A 50 -4.50 -1.38 20.32
N THR A 51 -3.34 -1.86 20.78
CA THR A 51 -2.75 -1.33 22.02
C THR A 51 -2.05 0.00 21.75
N PRO A 52 -2.07 0.95 22.69
CA PRO A 52 -1.24 2.15 22.63
C PRO A 52 0.24 1.88 22.36
N ASP A 53 0.77 0.79 22.94
CA ASP A 53 2.15 0.34 22.73
C ASP A 53 2.45 0.06 21.26
N ASN A 54 1.55 -0.62 20.55
CA ASN A 54 1.70 -0.86 19.12
C ASN A 54 1.69 0.45 18.30
N LEU A 55 0.80 1.37 18.63
CA LEU A 55 0.72 2.66 17.92
C LEU A 55 1.99 3.50 18.08
N ILE A 56 2.58 3.57 19.28
CA ILE A 56 3.83 4.32 19.49
C ILE A 56 5.06 3.67 18.83
N HIS A 57 4.96 2.39 18.46
CA HIS A 57 5.98 1.70 17.65
C HIS A 57 5.70 1.75 16.14
N GLY A 58 4.72 2.57 15.71
CA GLY A 58 4.42 2.80 14.30
C GLY A 58 3.61 1.67 13.64
N HIS A 59 2.95 0.81 14.43
CA HIS A 59 2.06 -0.21 13.87
C HIS A 59 0.74 0.43 13.44
N ALA A 60 0.59 0.66 12.15
CA ALA A 60 -0.64 1.19 11.57
C ALA A 60 -1.83 0.22 11.72
N PRO A 61 -3.07 0.73 11.73
CA PRO A 61 -4.28 -0.09 11.66
C PRO A 61 -4.26 -1.06 10.47
N THR A 62 -4.64 -2.29 10.71
CA THR A 62 -4.73 -3.34 9.68
C THR A 62 -6.02 -4.13 9.82
N ILE A 63 -6.35 -4.94 8.81
CA ILE A 63 -7.46 -5.89 8.87
C ILE A 63 -7.36 -6.84 10.08
N ARG A 64 -6.14 -7.14 10.57
CA ARG A 64 -5.95 -8.03 11.74
C ARG A 64 -6.44 -7.40 13.03
N SER A 65 -6.35 -6.07 13.13
CA SER A 65 -6.83 -5.30 14.28
C SER A 65 -8.32 -4.95 14.20
N ALA A 66 -8.99 -5.22 13.07
CA ALA A 66 -10.40 -4.92 12.90
C ALA A 66 -11.30 -5.79 13.78
N VAL A 67 -12.28 -5.17 14.46
CA VAL A 67 -13.30 -5.84 15.27
C VAL A 67 -14.19 -6.72 14.38
N ASN A 68 -14.64 -6.18 13.24
CA ASN A 68 -15.30 -6.94 12.20
C ASN A 68 -14.42 -6.98 10.95
N ARG A 69 -13.60 -8.01 10.84
CA ARG A 69 -12.60 -8.13 9.77
C ARG A 69 -13.21 -8.18 8.37
N LYS A 70 -14.36 -8.84 8.21
CA LYS A 70 -15.02 -8.97 6.89
C LYS A 70 -15.56 -7.63 6.42
N GLU A 71 -16.21 -6.88 7.30
CA GLU A 71 -16.73 -5.57 6.99
C GLU A 71 -15.60 -4.57 6.72
N TYR A 72 -14.58 -4.55 7.55
CA TYR A 72 -13.39 -3.72 7.38
C TYR A 72 -12.74 -3.98 6.01
N PHE A 73 -12.56 -5.24 5.65
CA PHE A 73 -12.01 -5.66 4.38
C PHE A 73 -12.89 -5.23 3.19
N LYS A 74 -14.22 -5.43 3.31
CA LYS A 74 -15.17 -4.95 2.30
C LYS A 74 -15.07 -3.44 2.09
N ASN A 75 -15.03 -2.67 3.17
CA ASN A 75 -14.94 -1.22 3.11
C ASN A 75 -13.62 -0.74 2.48
N GLN A 76 -12.51 -1.42 2.75
CA GLN A 76 -11.25 -1.17 2.05
C GLN A 76 -11.36 -1.41 0.54
N LEU A 77 -11.99 -2.51 0.12
CA LEU A 77 -12.18 -2.80 -1.30
C LEU A 77 -13.12 -1.80 -1.97
N LEU A 78 -14.23 -1.44 -1.33
CA LEU A 78 -15.15 -0.42 -1.86
C LEU A 78 -14.46 0.93 -2.03
N TYR A 79 -13.60 1.33 -1.11
CA TYR A 79 -12.79 2.52 -1.23
C TYR A 79 -11.76 2.41 -2.36
N LEU A 80 -11.07 1.28 -2.47
CA LEU A 80 -10.09 1.01 -3.52
C LEU A 80 -10.71 1.06 -4.92
N TYR A 81 -11.96 0.65 -5.05
CA TYR A 81 -12.69 0.56 -6.31
C TYR A 81 -13.84 1.57 -6.40
N GLN A 82 -13.73 2.73 -5.71
CA GLN A 82 -14.78 3.75 -5.67
C GLN A 82 -15.18 4.31 -7.05
N ASP A 83 -14.27 4.23 -8.04
CA ASP A 83 -14.53 4.62 -9.42
C ASP A 83 -15.22 3.52 -10.25
N PHE A 84 -15.52 2.38 -9.64
CA PHE A 84 -16.18 1.23 -10.28
C PHE A 84 -17.40 0.85 -9.46
N ASP A 85 -18.51 0.54 -10.13
CA ASP A 85 -19.72 0.06 -9.47
C ASP A 85 -19.59 -1.42 -9.02
N TYR A 86 -18.47 -1.74 -8.37
CA TYR A 86 -18.23 -3.08 -7.82
C TYR A 86 -18.84 -3.20 -6.42
N ASP A 87 -19.37 -4.39 -6.11
CA ASP A 87 -19.64 -4.82 -4.74
C ASP A 87 -18.79 -6.06 -4.40
N PHE A 88 -18.69 -6.38 -3.12
CA PHE A 88 -17.82 -7.47 -2.63
C PHE A 88 -18.52 -8.29 -1.56
N GLU A 89 -18.41 -9.62 -1.69
CA GLU A 89 -18.76 -10.58 -0.64
C GLU A 89 -17.46 -11.19 -0.09
N ILE A 90 -17.20 -10.93 1.18
CA ILE A 90 -15.98 -11.40 1.84
C ILE A 90 -16.20 -12.81 2.38
N THR A 91 -15.66 -13.80 1.70
CA THR A 91 -15.72 -15.21 2.11
C THR A 91 -14.61 -15.56 3.09
N SER A 92 -13.42 -14.97 2.92
CA SER A 92 -12.26 -15.12 3.80
C SER A 92 -11.56 -13.78 4.01
N THR A 93 -10.97 -13.59 5.17
CA THR A 93 -10.10 -12.44 5.50
C THR A 93 -8.61 -12.78 5.42
N ASP A 94 -8.26 -13.98 4.95
CA ASP A 94 -6.88 -14.37 4.65
C ASP A 94 -6.47 -13.73 3.31
N ARG A 95 -5.55 -12.77 3.36
CA ARG A 95 -5.06 -12.07 2.18
C ARG A 95 -4.21 -12.96 1.26
N HIS A 96 -3.46 -13.92 1.82
CA HIS A 96 -2.49 -14.68 1.03
C HIS A 96 -3.09 -15.90 0.33
N ASN A 97 -4.16 -16.47 0.88
CA ASN A 97 -4.82 -17.65 0.30
C ASN A 97 -6.34 -17.48 0.22
N GLY A 98 -6.83 -16.28 0.51
CA GLY A 98 -8.25 -15.98 0.52
C GLY A 98 -8.80 -15.75 -0.88
N ARG A 99 -10.10 -15.91 -1.00
CA ARG A 99 -10.85 -15.53 -2.19
C ARG A 99 -11.98 -14.58 -1.80
N VAL A 100 -12.22 -13.62 -2.68
CA VAL A 100 -13.29 -12.63 -2.56
C VAL A 100 -14.24 -12.85 -3.71
N ALA A 101 -15.54 -12.76 -3.48
CA ALA A 101 -16.48 -12.64 -4.55
C ALA A 101 -16.63 -11.15 -4.91
N LEU A 102 -16.12 -10.77 -6.06
CA LEU A 102 -16.34 -9.47 -6.70
C LEU A 102 -17.63 -9.54 -7.50
N ILE A 103 -18.53 -8.60 -7.29
CA ILE A 103 -19.78 -8.46 -8.02
C ILE A 103 -19.60 -7.33 -9.03
N CYS A 104 -19.35 -7.71 -10.29
CA CYS A 104 -19.18 -6.77 -11.39
C CYS A 104 -20.55 -6.44 -11.98
N PRO A 105 -20.89 -5.16 -12.22
CA PRO A 105 -22.17 -4.80 -12.81
C PRO A 105 -22.37 -5.35 -14.22
N ILE A 106 -21.28 -5.64 -14.96
CA ILE A 106 -21.32 -6.16 -16.34
C ILE A 106 -21.28 -7.70 -16.35
N HIS A 107 -20.41 -8.32 -15.53
CA HIS A 107 -20.11 -9.76 -15.62
C HIS A 107 -20.63 -10.55 -14.42
N GLY A 108 -21.36 -9.92 -13.52
CA GLY A 108 -21.92 -10.55 -12.33
C GLY A 108 -20.85 -11.01 -11.33
N ARG A 109 -21.14 -12.08 -10.62
CA ARG A 109 -20.31 -12.59 -9.52
C ARG A 109 -19.08 -13.34 -10.03
N GLN A 110 -17.89 -12.82 -9.69
CA GLN A 110 -16.58 -13.39 -10.02
C GLN A 110 -15.84 -13.79 -8.74
N SER A 111 -15.13 -14.92 -8.77
CA SER A 111 -14.25 -15.32 -7.67
C SER A 111 -12.83 -14.85 -7.96
N VAL A 112 -12.32 -13.92 -7.17
CA VAL A 112 -11.00 -13.30 -7.35
C VAL A 112 -10.09 -13.62 -6.18
N ASP A 113 -8.79 -13.63 -6.42
CA ASP A 113 -7.79 -13.79 -5.38
C ASP A 113 -7.70 -12.53 -4.52
N SER A 114 -7.58 -12.71 -3.20
CA SER A 114 -7.56 -11.58 -2.25
C SER A 114 -6.35 -10.68 -2.44
N ASP A 115 -5.16 -11.24 -2.72
CA ASP A 115 -3.98 -10.43 -3.00
C ASP A 115 -4.11 -9.70 -4.34
N GLY A 116 -4.58 -10.40 -5.38
CA GLY A 116 -4.79 -9.83 -6.69
C GLY A 116 -5.76 -8.66 -6.66
N ILE A 117 -6.87 -8.78 -5.94
CA ILE A 117 -7.86 -7.68 -5.84
C ILE A 117 -7.29 -6.45 -5.13
N PHE A 118 -6.47 -6.62 -4.08
CA PHE A 118 -5.77 -5.52 -3.44
C PHE A 118 -4.70 -4.87 -4.33
N LEU A 119 -4.12 -5.64 -5.24
CA LEU A 119 -3.18 -5.16 -6.25
C LEU A 119 -3.87 -4.53 -7.47
N GLY A 120 -5.19 -4.36 -7.43
CA GLY A 120 -5.94 -3.68 -8.47
C GLY A 120 -6.42 -4.59 -9.60
N ALA A 121 -6.41 -5.92 -9.43
CA ALA A 121 -6.79 -6.86 -10.50
C ALA A 121 -8.21 -6.66 -11.04
N GLY A 122 -9.16 -6.16 -10.22
CA GLY A 122 -10.52 -5.91 -10.65
C GLY A 122 -11.26 -7.15 -11.17
N CYS A 123 -12.26 -6.95 -12.02
CA CYS A 123 -13.02 -8.05 -12.63
C CYS A 123 -12.17 -8.79 -13.68
N PRO A 124 -11.98 -10.12 -13.56
CA PRO A 124 -11.17 -10.88 -14.51
C PRO A 124 -11.71 -10.82 -15.96
N GLU A 125 -13.02 -10.78 -16.11
CA GLU A 125 -13.64 -10.72 -17.44
C GLU A 125 -13.49 -9.32 -18.07
N CYS A 126 -13.61 -8.24 -17.29
CA CYS A 126 -13.27 -6.91 -17.77
C CYS A 126 -11.79 -6.81 -18.18
N ASN A 127 -10.92 -7.47 -17.42
CA ASN A 127 -9.48 -7.41 -17.64
C ASN A 127 -8.98 -8.28 -18.82
N LYS A 128 -9.80 -9.16 -19.38
CA LYS A 128 -9.44 -9.91 -20.60
C LYS A 128 -9.16 -9.00 -21.80
N HIS A 129 -9.72 -7.80 -21.79
CA HIS A 129 -9.60 -6.82 -22.87
C HIS A 129 -8.66 -5.65 -22.52
N ILE A 130 -8.04 -5.66 -21.31
CA ILE A 130 -7.05 -4.64 -20.96
C ILE A 130 -5.68 -5.14 -21.43
N ASP A 131 -5.00 -4.33 -22.22
CA ASP A 131 -3.61 -4.58 -22.61
C ASP A 131 -2.75 -4.77 -21.37
N LYS A 132 -2.25 -6.00 -21.21
CA LYS A 132 -1.31 -6.33 -20.14
C LYS A 132 0.04 -5.79 -20.54
N SER A 133 0.41 -4.65 -20.02
CA SER A 133 1.76 -4.12 -20.15
C SER A 133 2.56 -4.41 -18.89
N ASN A 134 3.79 -4.85 -19.09
CA ASN A 134 4.74 -5.03 -18.01
C ASN A 134 5.37 -3.66 -17.73
N VAL A 135 5.14 -3.12 -16.55
CA VAL A 135 5.55 -1.77 -16.20
C VAL A 135 6.57 -1.80 -15.07
N LEU A 136 7.71 -1.15 -15.28
CA LEU A 136 8.65 -0.79 -14.24
C LEU A 136 8.43 0.67 -13.85
N TYR A 137 8.37 0.95 -12.55
CA TYR A 137 8.15 2.29 -12.03
C TYR A 137 9.12 2.67 -10.93
N ILE A 138 9.38 3.97 -10.82
CA ILE A 138 10.05 4.62 -9.70
C ILE A 138 9.14 5.71 -9.20
N VAL A 139 8.81 5.68 -7.91
CA VAL A 139 7.94 6.66 -7.26
C VAL A 139 8.63 7.31 -6.07
N ASN A 140 8.26 8.55 -5.81
CA ASN A 140 8.54 9.24 -4.57
C ASN A 140 7.36 9.08 -3.62
N LEU A 141 7.62 8.75 -2.37
CA LEU A 141 6.67 8.58 -1.28
C LEU A 141 7.02 9.59 -0.19
N LYS A 142 6.17 10.59 0.00
CA LYS A 142 6.39 11.69 0.92
C LYS A 142 5.26 11.82 1.92
N SER A 143 5.59 11.84 3.21
CA SER A 143 4.72 12.26 4.32
C SER A 143 5.31 13.47 5.03
N GLU A 144 4.68 13.94 6.09
CA GLU A 144 5.24 15.03 6.91
C GLU A 144 6.54 14.61 7.62
N THR A 145 6.71 13.33 7.93
CA THR A 145 7.81 12.81 8.77
C THR A 145 8.93 12.15 7.98
N GLU A 146 8.69 11.76 6.73
CA GLU A 146 9.70 11.09 5.91
C GLU A 146 9.47 11.26 4.41
N ASN A 147 10.56 11.12 3.67
CA ASN A 147 10.57 11.17 2.22
C ASN A 147 11.53 10.10 1.69
N PHE A 148 11.04 9.21 0.84
CA PHE A 148 11.84 8.13 0.25
C PHE A 148 11.30 7.74 -1.13
N TYR A 149 12.02 6.86 -1.80
CA TYR A 149 11.73 6.43 -3.16
C TYR A 149 11.53 4.92 -3.18
N LYS A 150 10.73 4.45 -4.11
CA LYS A 150 10.46 3.03 -4.30
C LYS A 150 10.56 2.67 -5.77
N VAL A 151 11.23 1.54 -6.06
CA VAL A 151 11.21 0.89 -7.36
C VAL A 151 10.32 -0.34 -7.33
N GLY A 152 9.56 -0.58 -8.38
CA GLY A 152 8.71 -1.76 -8.48
C GLY A 152 8.36 -2.14 -9.90
N ILE A 153 7.74 -3.30 -10.05
CA ILE A 153 7.18 -3.77 -11.32
C ILE A 153 5.68 -4.03 -11.17
N SER A 154 4.92 -3.80 -12.23
CA SER A 154 3.49 -4.05 -12.31
C SER A 154 3.14 -4.70 -13.64
N TYR A 155 2.06 -5.49 -13.67
CA TYR A 155 1.57 -6.16 -14.88
C TYR A 155 0.44 -5.40 -15.58
N PHE A 156 0.08 -4.20 -15.12
CA PHE A 156 -1.06 -3.47 -15.65
C PHE A 156 -0.72 -2.02 -15.90
N LYS A 157 -0.98 -1.57 -17.14
CA LYS A 157 -0.94 -0.17 -17.53
C LYS A 157 -2.06 0.61 -16.80
N GLY A 158 -1.74 1.75 -16.23
CA GLY A 158 -2.70 2.60 -15.52
C GLY A 158 -3.08 2.14 -14.10
N ASN A 159 -2.59 0.97 -13.65
CA ASN A 159 -2.77 0.49 -12.28
C ASN A 159 -1.53 0.66 -11.40
N SER A 160 -0.51 1.36 -11.88
CA SER A 160 0.62 1.78 -11.05
C SER A 160 0.10 2.52 -9.80
N VAL A 161 -0.83 3.44 -9.97
CA VAL A 161 -1.48 4.20 -8.89
C VAL A 161 -2.02 3.30 -7.77
N ARG A 162 -2.59 2.12 -8.08
CA ARG A 162 -3.15 1.22 -7.08
C ARG A 162 -2.12 0.42 -6.30
N ARG A 163 -0.91 0.25 -6.86
CA ARG A 163 0.17 -0.45 -6.17
C ARG A 163 0.74 0.32 -4.98
N TYR A 164 0.51 1.61 -4.93
CA TYR A 164 0.96 2.45 -3.80
C TYR A 164 -0.20 2.86 -2.90
N HIS A 165 -1.39 2.38 -3.18
CA HIS A 165 -2.60 2.74 -2.43
C HIS A 165 -2.46 2.48 -0.93
N ASP A 166 -1.78 1.39 -0.54
CA ASP A 166 -1.47 1.13 0.87
C ASP A 166 -0.65 2.28 1.50
N TYR A 167 0.21 2.95 0.73
CA TYR A 167 0.97 4.10 1.19
C TYR A 167 0.09 5.36 1.25
N GLU A 168 -0.81 5.54 0.29
CA GLU A 168 -1.77 6.64 0.30
C GLU A 168 -2.71 6.54 1.50
N LEU A 169 -3.16 5.33 1.85
CA LEU A 169 -3.93 5.05 3.06
C LEU A 169 -3.16 5.36 4.35
N LEU A 170 -1.84 5.35 4.31
CA LEU A 170 -0.94 5.72 5.40
C LEU A 170 -0.55 7.20 5.39
N GLY A 171 -1.19 8.04 4.55
CA GLY A 171 -0.98 9.47 4.49
C GLY A 171 0.24 9.89 3.64
N TYR A 172 0.80 9.00 2.82
CA TYR A 172 1.86 9.40 1.89
C TYR A 172 1.26 10.01 0.62
N THR A 173 1.84 11.11 0.17
CA THR A 173 1.68 11.60 -1.19
C THR A 173 2.59 10.78 -2.10
N VAL A 174 2.02 10.20 -3.15
CA VAL A 174 2.75 9.42 -4.15
C VAL A 174 2.98 10.26 -5.40
N THR A 175 4.22 10.34 -5.86
CA THR A 175 4.58 11.02 -7.11
C THR A 175 5.33 10.04 -8.01
N GLU A 176 4.79 9.75 -9.18
CA GLU A 176 5.47 8.96 -10.21
C GLU A 176 6.61 9.78 -10.83
N LEU A 177 7.84 9.28 -10.75
CA LEU A 177 9.02 9.92 -11.31
C LEU A 177 9.45 9.28 -12.62
N PHE A 178 9.23 7.99 -12.75
CA PHE A 178 9.59 7.23 -13.93
C PHE A 178 8.66 6.03 -14.08
N VAL A 179 8.14 5.84 -15.29
CA VAL A 179 7.33 4.69 -15.67
C VAL A 179 7.80 4.22 -17.04
N LYS A 180 8.13 2.94 -17.16
CA LYS A 180 8.51 2.33 -18.42
C LYS A 180 7.72 1.06 -18.67
N GLU A 181 7.16 0.96 -19.86
CA GLU A 181 6.51 -0.24 -20.39
C GLU A 181 7.51 -1.14 -21.10
N PHE A 182 7.31 -2.44 -20.97
CA PHE A 182 8.10 -3.47 -21.63
C PHE A 182 7.15 -4.42 -22.39
N ASP A 183 7.53 -4.81 -23.57
CA ASP A 183 6.76 -5.78 -24.37
C ASP A 183 6.86 -7.18 -23.75
N ASP A 184 8.01 -7.52 -23.17
CA ASP A 184 8.26 -8.80 -22.52
C ASP A 184 8.34 -8.69 -20.99
N PHE A 185 7.64 -9.61 -20.31
CA PHE A 185 7.67 -9.73 -18.86
C PHE A 185 9.04 -10.10 -18.31
N VAL A 186 9.76 -10.98 -18.98
CA VAL A 186 11.07 -11.46 -18.52
C VAL A 186 12.05 -10.30 -18.51
N GLU A 187 12.06 -9.47 -19.55
CA GLU A 187 12.87 -8.25 -19.62
C GLU A 187 12.51 -7.27 -18.50
N CYS A 188 11.23 -7.00 -18.28
CA CYS A 188 10.76 -6.14 -17.19
C CYS A 188 11.23 -6.64 -15.81
N ARG A 189 11.05 -7.94 -15.55
CA ARG A 189 11.45 -8.58 -14.29
C ARG A 189 12.96 -8.53 -14.08
N ASP A 190 13.74 -8.82 -15.11
CA ASP A 190 15.20 -8.89 -15.03
C ASP A 190 15.78 -7.49 -14.83
N THR A 191 15.24 -6.47 -15.52
CA THR A 191 15.56 -5.07 -15.28
C THR A 191 15.20 -4.65 -13.84
N GLY A 192 13.99 -4.97 -13.37
CA GLY A 192 13.60 -4.71 -11.98
C GLY A 192 14.50 -5.39 -10.95
N THR A 193 14.94 -6.61 -11.23
CA THR A 193 15.88 -7.35 -10.37
C THR A 193 17.28 -6.69 -10.36
N LYS A 194 17.74 -6.20 -11.50
CA LYS A 194 18.98 -5.44 -11.62
C LYS A 194 18.93 -4.16 -10.78
N LEU A 195 17.83 -3.39 -10.89
CA LEU A 195 17.65 -2.18 -10.09
C LEU A 195 17.62 -2.49 -8.59
N LYS A 196 16.92 -3.54 -8.16
CA LYS A 196 16.87 -3.97 -6.76
C LYS A 196 18.27 -4.33 -6.23
N ARG A 197 19.15 -4.90 -7.04
CA ARG A 197 20.54 -5.15 -6.65
C ARG A 197 21.34 -3.87 -6.47
N LEU A 198 21.12 -2.86 -7.34
CA LEU A 198 21.78 -1.56 -7.24
C LEU A 198 21.36 -0.79 -5.98
N ILE A 199 20.10 -0.84 -5.59
CA ILE A 199 19.62 -0.15 -4.39
C ILE A 199 19.96 -0.89 -3.09
N LYS A 200 20.31 -2.18 -3.15
CA LYS A 200 20.55 -3.02 -1.95
C LYS A 200 21.49 -2.40 -0.90
N PRO A 201 22.61 -1.73 -1.26
CA PRO A 201 23.47 -1.07 -0.29
C PRO A 201 22.87 0.20 0.33
N PHE A 202 21.79 0.73 -0.23
CA PHE A 202 21.18 2.02 0.10
C PHE A 202 19.72 1.87 0.53
N LEU A 203 19.34 0.68 0.95
CA LEU A 203 17.95 0.41 1.36
C LEU A 203 17.53 1.35 2.48
N TYR A 204 16.32 1.85 2.33
CA TYR A 204 15.62 2.64 3.31
C TYR A 204 14.47 1.83 3.90
N ILE A 205 14.36 1.82 5.22
CA ILE A 205 13.26 1.17 5.92
C ILE A 205 12.28 2.27 6.31
N PRO A 206 11.08 2.33 5.71
CA PRO A 206 10.05 3.29 6.09
C PRO A 206 9.67 3.13 7.56
N LYS A 207 9.38 4.24 8.23
CA LYS A 207 8.93 4.26 9.64
C LYS A 207 7.57 3.59 9.77
N VAL A 208 6.69 3.84 8.81
CA VAL A 208 5.37 3.22 8.72
C VAL A 208 5.38 2.23 7.57
N TRP A 209 5.07 0.98 7.88
CA TRP A 209 5.18 -0.13 6.93
C TRP A 209 3.86 -0.35 6.18
N ALA A 210 3.93 -0.21 4.86
CA ALA A 210 2.95 -0.78 3.98
C ALA A 210 3.54 -2.06 3.33
N ASN A 211 2.97 -3.22 3.62
CA ASN A 211 3.20 -4.49 2.89
C ASN A 211 4.66 -4.93 2.61
N ASN A 212 5.48 -5.23 3.61
CA ASN A 212 6.79 -5.91 3.46
C ASN A 212 7.74 -5.40 2.34
N SER A 213 7.56 -4.17 1.85
CA SER A 213 8.26 -3.65 0.68
C SER A 213 9.56 -2.90 0.99
N SER A 214 10.12 -3.06 2.19
CA SER A 214 11.39 -2.43 2.59
C SER A 214 12.57 -2.74 1.67
N THR A 215 12.53 -3.86 0.96
CA THR A 215 13.60 -4.26 0.01
C THR A 215 13.59 -3.48 -1.30
N GLU A 216 12.63 -2.57 -1.49
CA GLU A 216 12.41 -1.81 -2.72
C GLU A 216 12.51 -0.30 -2.49
N CYS A 217 12.71 0.14 -1.23
CA CYS A 217 12.76 1.55 -0.84
C CYS A 217 14.20 2.04 -0.69
N PHE A 218 14.46 3.29 -1.10
CA PHE A 218 15.79 3.91 -1.10
C PHE A 218 15.72 5.44 -0.97
N LYS A 219 16.85 6.11 -0.83
CA LYS A 219 16.96 7.59 -0.76
C LYS A 219 17.22 8.22 -2.14
N GLU A 220 16.97 9.52 -2.25
CA GLU A 220 16.96 10.32 -3.49
C GLU A 220 18.21 10.19 -4.38
N SER A 221 19.38 10.05 -3.78
CA SER A 221 20.67 10.04 -4.49
C SER A 221 20.83 9.01 -5.61
N LEU A 222 19.90 8.05 -5.72
CA LEU A 222 19.99 6.97 -6.71
C LEU A 222 19.00 7.11 -7.88
N VAL A 223 18.04 8.01 -7.81
CA VAL A 223 16.95 8.10 -8.82
C VAL A 223 17.50 8.25 -10.23
N GLU A 224 18.39 9.23 -10.46
CA GLU A 224 18.98 9.45 -11.77
C GLU A 224 19.81 8.26 -12.27
N LEU A 225 20.59 7.64 -11.38
CA LEU A 225 21.36 6.44 -11.71
C LEU A 225 20.45 5.30 -12.18
N LEU A 226 19.35 5.06 -11.47
CA LEU A 226 18.40 4.00 -11.83
C LEU A 226 17.71 4.27 -13.16
N ILE A 227 17.26 5.51 -13.41
CA ILE A 227 16.64 5.91 -14.68
C ILE A 227 17.63 5.72 -15.83
N ASN A 228 18.88 6.19 -15.67
CA ASN A 228 19.91 6.04 -16.67
C ASN A 228 20.25 4.57 -16.95
N THR A 229 20.25 3.72 -15.92
CA THR A 229 20.48 2.28 -16.08
C THR A 229 19.39 1.65 -16.94
N VAL A 230 18.10 1.97 -16.69
CA VAL A 230 16.99 1.45 -17.50
C VAL A 230 17.08 1.91 -18.95
N ASN A 231 17.48 3.16 -19.19
CA ASN A 231 17.59 3.71 -20.52
C ASN A 231 18.78 3.15 -21.32
N GLN A 232 19.89 2.82 -20.65
CA GLN A 232 21.09 2.24 -21.30
C GLN A 232 20.87 0.77 -21.72
N ASP A 233 20.12 -0.01 -20.95
CA ASP A 233 19.81 -1.41 -21.31
C ASP A 233 19.02 -1.49 -22.63
N ILE A 234 18.24 -0.45 -22.99
CA ILE A 234 17.49 -0.41 -24.24
C ILE A 234 18.41 -0.24 -25.45
N VAL A 235 19.42 0.64 -25.33
CA VAL A 235 20.32 0.94 -26.45
C VAL A 235 21.15 -0.28 -26.82
N SER A 236 21.54 -1.08 -25.82
CA SER A 236 22.30 -2.32 -26.07
C SER A 236 21.46 -3.42 -26.72
N THR A 237 20.17 -3.56 -26.34
CA THR A 237 19.27 -4.58 -26.92
C THR A 237 18.84 -4.25 -28.35
N SER A 238 18.73 -2.96 -28.68
CA SER A 238 18.35 -2.50 -30.03
C SER A 238 19.50 -2.54 -31.05
N MET A 239 20.74 -2.77 -30.63
CA MET A 239 21.91 -2.92 -31.52
C MET A 239 22.24 -4.37 -31.89
N GLU A 240 21.59 -5.36 -31.25
CA GLU A 240 21.78 -6.79 -31.51
C GLU A 240 20.69 -7.42 -32.38
N THR A 241 19.73 -6.62 -32.85
CA THR A 241 18.66 -7.02 -33.80
C THR A 241 18.87 -6.36 -35.15
#